data_9bcffc8d4fadd912f61aa6dda47f1b7d
#
_entry.id   9bcffc8d4fadd912f61aa6dda47f1b7d
#
_cell.length_a   1.000
_cell.length_b   1.000
_cell.length_c   1.000
_cell.angle_alpha   90.00
_cell.angle_beta   90.00
_cell.angle_gamma   90.00
#
_symmetry.space_group_name_H-M   'P 1'
#
loop_
_entity.id
_entity.type
_entity.pdbx_description
1 polymer ?
#
loop_
_entity_poly.entity_id
_entity_poly.type
_entity_poly.pdbx_seq_one_letter_code
_entity_poly.pdbx_strand_id
1 'polypeptide(L)'
;MTQDKTSLRILIVPNYRSPYDQRMVKGLADGFHQIGHYARALPAPIHAFELAEMCKVLSINVVIQVNQTRDPDIPLPSHVRHISWFQDVFPETLNGFADGFHESDILYVLGDPGVLGLNVQLPCYVGSLMTGVDQAVINHRQRSVSSPVDFSLCGFIPPPFVTTSSARQDILWYWDNLIRRIPVLGRSKVLWLIRKILFRRQLPVNYVPYAVLSVMRDTIEMMYRPLRGELDIHELANSIRKISALYEGSFPTLPAVDRKRRSPNRLSMLLKPYAQRYVGRRDIKGLFVRYLAAENPTRNADTLSPFDSAINYFAQSYPRMLDRVVLINDVLQVSKSLELYGPGWASHLEFQQYHKGTIENQAGLLDVYRRSRINLANNTHGLGLHSRTLECMAVGGFIMMHTSPHDNKPGGMLTSFEPGVHYGAFTPDNFQEEALLWLEDKEKRKKAGLQAAEMVRSKHCWSHRALQIVDDLSR
;
A
#
# COMPACT_ATOMS: atom_id res chain seq x y z
N MET A 1 41.50 -19.23 -2.29
CA MET A 1 40.74 -19.65 -3.47
C MET A 1 39.58 -18.67 -3.63
N THR A 2 39.73 -17.67 -4.46
CA THR A 2 38.67 -16.75 -4.87
C THR A 2 37.69 -17.56 -5.73
N GLN A 3 36.52 -17.91 -5.18
CA GLN A 3 35.42 -18.37 -6.00
C GLN A 3 35.14 -17.28 -7.04
N ASP A 4 35.26 -17.63 -8.31
CA ASP A 4 34.75 -16.82 -9.41
C ASP A 4 33.25 -16.58 -9.15
N LYS A 5 32.90 -15.44 -8.55
CA LYS A 5 31.51 -15.06 -8.36
C LYS A 5 30.94 -14.80 -9.75
N THR A 6 30.24 -15.79 -10.30
CA THR A 6 29.52 -15.66 -11.57
C THR A 6 28.65 -14.42 -11.51
N SER A 7 28.88 -13.45 -12.39
CA SER A 7 28.12 -12.21 -12.43
C SER A 7 26.65 -12.50 -12.72
N LEU A 8 25.76 -12.12 -11.81
CA LEU A 8 24.32 -12.26 -12.01
C LEU A 8 23.83 -11.29 -13.09
N ARG A 9 22.85 -11.73 -13.85
CA ARG A 9 22.11 -10.92 -14.83
C ARG A 9 20.66 -10.83 -14.40
N ILE A 10 20.26 -9.65 -13.94
CA ILE A 10 19.04 -9.43 -13.18
C ILE A 10 18.09 -8.54 -13.99
N LEU A 11 16.82 -8.91 -14.04
CA LEU A 11 15.74 -8.11 -14.59
C LEU A 11 14.77 -7.72 -13.48
N ILE A 12 14.52 -6.41 -13.31
CA ILE A 12 13.65 -5.88 -12.25
C ILE A 12 12.42 -5.26 -12.89
N VAL A 13 11.25 -5.77 -12.51
CA VAL A 13 9.94 -5.40 -13.07
C VAL A 13 9.12 -4.66 -12.02
N PRO A 14 8.71 -3.40 -12.27
CA PRO A 14 7.88 -2.65 -11.33
C PRO A 14 6.45 -3.15 -11.31
N ASN A 15 5.71 -2.84 -10.23
CA ASN A 15 4.28 -3.11 -10.14
C ASN A 15 3.46 -2.16 -11.02
N TYR A 16 3.78 -0.86 -10.98
CA TYR A 16 3.09 0.18 -11.73
C TYR A 16 4.07 1.05 -12.52
N ARG A 17 3.51 1.81 -13.48
CA ARG A 17 4.25 2.87 -14.18
C ARG A 17 4.22 4.18 -13.38
N SER A 18 4.45 4.12 -12.09
CA SER A 18 4.51 5.29 -11.23
C SER A 18 5.95 5.84 -11.13
N PRO A 19 6.14 7.14 -10.90
CA PRO A 19 7.48 7.68 -10.65
C PRO A 19 8.16 7.07 -9.42
N TYR A 20 7.38 6.66 -8.42
CA TYR A 20 7.89 5.98 -7.24
C TYR A 20 8.43 4.60 -7.58
N ASP A 21 7.62 3.74 -8.25
CA ASP A 21 8.06 2.40 -8.63
C ASP A 21 9.29 2.44 -9.54
N GLN A 22 9.31 3.36 -10.49
CA GLN A 22 10.45 3.52 -11.41
C GLN A 22 11.74 3.89 -10.68
N ARG A 23 11.69 4.81 -9.71
CA ARG A 23 12.86 5.15 -8.87
C ARG A 23 13.33 3.97 -8.06
N MET A 24 12.40 3.24 -7.46
CA MET A 24 12.71 2.10 -6.60
C MET A 24 13.39 0.97 -7.37
N VAL A 25 12.83 0.52 -8.50
CA VAL A 25 13.44 -0.54 -9.31
C VAL A 25 14.77 -0.09 -9.93
N LYS A 26 14.87 1.19 -10.31
CA LYS A 26 16.13 1.78 -10.77
C LYS A 26 17.17 1.81 -9.67
N GLY A 27 16.80 2.27 -8.47
CA GLY A 27 17.71 2.31 -7.32
C GLY A 27 18.27 0.92 -6.99
N LEU A 28 17.40 -0.11 -7.01
CA LEU A 28 17.84 -1.49 -6.80
C LEU A 28 18.78 -1.97 -7.92
N ALA A 29 18.50 -1.64 -9.18
CA ALA A 29 19.40 -1.96 -10.30
C ALA A 29 20.76 -1.27 -10.14
N ASP A 30 20.77 0.01 -9.78
CA ASP A 30 22.00 0.75 -9.50
C ASP A 30 22.77 0.12 -8.33
N GLY A 31 22.07 -0.38 -7.29
CA GLY A 31 22.66 -1.13 -6.18
C GLY A 31 23.38 -2.41 -6.64
N PHE A 32 22.78 -3.18 -7.55
CA PHE A 32 23.43 -4.36 -8.13
C PHE A 32 24.65 -3.99 -8.97
N HIS A 33 24.58 -2.91 -9.74
CA HIS A 33 25.75 -2.42 -10.51
C HIS A 33 26.90 -2.06 -9.58
N GLN A 34 26.64 -1.42 -8.43
CA GLN A 34 27.67 -1.05 -7.45
C GLN A 34 28.42 -2.26 -6.87
N ILE A 35 27.77 -3.42 -6.83
CA ILE A 35 28.39 -4.66 -6.33
C ILE A 35 28.85 -5.62 -7.46
N GLY A 36 28.91 -5.12 -8.71
CA GLY A 36 29.52 -5.83 -9.82
C GLY A 36 28.60 -6.78 -10.60
N HIS A 37 27.29 -6.66 -10.45
CA HIS A 37 26.31 -7.45 -11.20
C HIS A 37 25.65 -6.64 -12.31
N TYR A 38 25.21 -7.32 -13.38
CA TYR A 38 24.37 -6.67 -14.40
C TYR A 38 22.92 -6.66 -13.93
N ALA A 39 22.30 -5.50 -13.92
CA ALA A 39 20.88 -5.37 -13.61
C ALA A 39 20.18 -4.39 -14.57
N ARG A 40 18.96 -4.71 -14.96
CA ARG A 40 18.11 -3.85 -15.79
C ARG A 40 16.74 -3.66 -15.13
N ALA A 41 16.41 -2.42 -14.81
CA ALA A 41 15.07 -2.04 -14.39
C ALA A 41 14.19 -1.74 -15.60
N LEU A 42 12.99 -2.28 -15.61
CA LEU A 42 11.99 -1.95 -16.63
C LEU A 42 11.20 -0.68 -16.25
N PRO A 43 10.79 0.13 -17.23
CA PRO A 43 10.03 1.35 -16.97
C PRO A 43 8.55 1.09 -16.65
N ALA A 44 8.07 -0.13 -16.89
CA ALA A 44 6.67 -0.51 -16.69
C ALA A 44 6.56 -2.04 -16.50
N PRO A 45 5.47 -2.53 -15.88
CA PRO A 45 5.16 -3.95 -15.87
C PRO A 45 5.00 -4.48 -17.30
N ILE A 46 5.36 -5.75 -17.49
CA ILE A 46 5.25 -6.45 -18.77
C ILE A 46 4.46 -7.74 -18.61
N HIS A 47 3.95 -8.27 -19.71
CA HIS A 47 3.24 -9.55 -19.71
C HIS A 47 4.21 -10.72 -19.46
N ALA A 48 3.74 -11.81 -18.82
CA ALA A 48 4.55 -12.96 -18.47
C ALA A 48 5.28 -13.58 -19.69
N PHE A 49 4.61 -13.64 -20.86
CA PHE A 49 5.22 -14.11 -22.09
C PHE A 49 6.39 -13.21 -22.53
N GLU A 50 6.22 -11.89 -22.50
CA GLU A 50 7.30 -10.95 -22.84
C GLU A 50 8.45 -11.07 -21.84
N LEU A 51 8.15 -11.31 -20.57
CA LEU A 51 9.16 -11.54 -19.52
C LEU A 51 9.98 -12.79 -19.83
N ALA A 52 9.32 -13.91 -20.12
CA ALA A 52 9.99 -15.17 -20.45
C ALA A 52 10.90 -15.03 -21.67
N GLU A 53 10.46 -14.35 -22.74
CA GLU A 53 11.26 -14.10 -23.92
C GLU A 53 12.45 -13.16 -23.65
N MET A 54 12.24 -12.09 -22.86
CA MET A 54 13.35 -11.22 -22.42
C MET A 54 14.41 -11.97 -21.62
N CYS A 55 13.99 -12.90 -20.77
CA CYS A 55 14.94 -13.73 -20.00
C CYS A 55 15.85 -14.55 -20.92
N LYS A 56 15.30 -15.13 -21.98
CA LYS A 56 16.08 -15.89 -22.97
C LYS A 56 17.04 -14.99 -23.76
N VAL A 57 16.51 -13.90 -24.36
CA VAL A 57 17.28 -13.00 -25.24
C VAL A 57 18.42 -12.29 -24.50
N LEU A 58 18.14 -11.87 -23.23
CA LEU A 58 19.12 -11.14 -22.43
C LEU A 58 19.95 -12.04 -21.52
N SER A 59 19.77 -13.37 -21.60
CA SER A 59 20.43 -14.34 -20.71
C SER A 59 20.29 -13.99 -19.25
N ILE A 60 19.06 -13.61 -18.84
CA ILE A 60 18.73 -13.28 -17.45
C ILE A 60 18.72 -14.57 -16.63
N ASN A 61 19.30 -14.51 -15.43
CA ASN A 61 19.27 -15.62 -14.49
C ASN A 61 18.52 -15.30 -13.18
N VAL A 62 18.15 -14.03 -12.96
CA VAL A 62 17.30 -13.63 -11.84
C VAL A 62 16.26 -12.62 -12.32
N VAL A 63 15.01 -12.85 -11.98
CA VAL A 63 13.91 -11.91 -12.18
C VAL A 63 13.40 -11.45 -10.82
N ILE A 64 13.26 -10.14 -10.64
CA ILE A 64 12.63 -9.54 -9.45
C ILE A 64 11.36 -8.83 -9.89
N GLN A 65 10.20 -9.27 -9.39
CA GLN A 65 8.91 -8.64 -9.66
C GLN A 65 8.33 -8.01 -8.39
N VAL A 66 7.91 -6.75 -8.48
CA VAL A 66 7.29 -6.04 -7.36
C VAL A 66 5.81 -6.34 -7.31
N ASN A 67 5.30 -6.80 -6.15
CA ASN A 67 3.90 -7.15 -5.91
C ASN A 67 3.29 -8.13 -6.94
N GLN A 68 4.10 -9.02 -7.48
CA GLN A 68 3.67 -10.02 -8.45
C GLN A 68 4.31 -11.37 -8.15
N THR A 69 3.57 -12.44 -8.41
CA THR A 69 4.06 -13.82 -8.38
C THR A 69 4.44 -14.29 -9.78
N ARG A 70 5.08 -15.42 -9.86
CA ARG A 70 5.30 -16.15 -11.11
C ARG A 70 3.94 -16.49 -11.75
N ASP A 71 3.85 -16.38 -13.06
CA ASP A 71 2.67 -16.86 -13.81
C ASP A 71 2.73 -18.38 -13.92
N PRO A 72 1.73 -19.12 -13.43
CA PRO A 72 1.74 -20.58 -13.45
C PRO A 72 1.58 -21.15 -14.88
N ASP A 73 0.94 -20.42 -15.79
CA ASP A 73 0.64 -20.87 -17.14
C ASP A 73 1.77 -20.54 -18.13
N ILE A 74 2.65 -19.59 -17.78
CA ILE A 74 3.75 -19.12 -18.63
C ILE A 74 5.07 -19.26 -17.86
N PRO A 75 5.72 -20.43 -17.94
CA PRO A 75 6.91 -20.69 -17.15
C PRO A 75 8.11 -19.86 -17.63
N LEU A 76 8.88 -19.36 -16.70
CA LEU A 76 10.21 -18.80 -16.95
C LEU A 76 11.18 -19.92 -17.36
N PRO A 77 12.26 -19.63 -18.11
CA PRO A 77 13.31 -20.60 -18.37
C PRO A 77 13.82 -21.26 -17.06
N SER A 78 14.08 -22.55 -17.08
CA SER A 78 14.37 -23.35 -15.87
C SER A 78 15.58 -22.87 -15.06
N HIS A 79 16.52 -22.17 -15.70
CA HIS A 79 17.69 -21.58 -15.05
C HIS A 79 17.43 -20.23 -14.39
N VAL A 80 16.22 -19.65 -14.56
CA VAL A 80 15.87 -18.33 -14.03
C VAL A 80 15.24 -18.49 -12.65
N ARG A 81 15.88 -17.90 -11.64
CA ARG A 81 15.29 -17.76 -10.31
C ARG A 81 14.36 -16.57 -10.25
N HIS A 82 13.23 -16.74 -9.60
CA HIS A 82 12.22 -15.69 -9.45
C HIS A 82 12.17 -15.17 -8.02
N ILE A 83 12.13 -13.86 -7.90
CA ILE A 83 11.98 -13.14 -6.63
C ILE A 83 10.72 -12.29 -6.70
N SER A 84 9.77 -12.56 -5.85
CA SER A 84 8.61 -11.72 -5.62
C SER A 84 8.91 -10.75 -4.47
N TRP A 85 8.77 -9.45 -4.70
CA TRP A 85 8.96 -8.46 -3.64
C TRP A 85 7.67 -7.71 -3.36
N PHE A 86 6.96 -8.13 -2.31
CA PHE A 86 5.70 -7.54 -1.90
C PHE A 86 5.94 -6.36 -0.95
N GLN A 87 5.39 -5.20 -1.33
CA GLN A 87 5.52 -3.95 -0.59
C GLN A 87 4.21 -3.50 0.07
N ASP A 88 3.11 -4.09 -0.32
CA ASP A 88 1.78 -3.81 0.22
C ASP A 88 1.33 -4.94 1.16
N VAL A 89 0.36 -4.62 2.00
CA VAL A 89 -0.29 -5.59 2.88
C VAL A 89 -1.03 -6.63 2.05
N PHE A 90 -0.93 -7.88 2.46
CA PHE A 90 -1.56 -8.99 1.75
C PHE A 90 -3.08 -8.94 1.94
N PRO A 91 -3.86 -9.00 0.84
CA PRO A 91 -5.30 -9.22 0.92
C PRO A 91 -5.59 -10.60 1.49
N GLU A 92 -6.64 -10.73 2.30
CA GLU A 92 -7.03 -12.02 2.91
C GLU A 92 -7.35 -13.14 1.92
N THR A 93 -7.57 -12.81 0.66
CA THR A 93 -8.07 -13.72 -0.37
C THR A 93 -7.02 -13.99 -1.43
N LEU A 94 -5.83 -14.37 -1.02
CA LEU A 94 -4.83 -14.92 -1.94
C LEU A 94 -5.07 -16.43 -2.16
N ASN A 95 -6.29 -16.80 -2.50
CA ASN A 95 -6.57 -18.12 -3.02
C ASN A 95 -5.68 -18.36 -4.25
N GLY A 96 -4.86 -19.39 -4.22
CA GLY A 96 -3.87 -19.68 -5.26
C GLY A 96 -2.56 -18.89 -5.15
N PHE A 97 -2.37 -18.05 -4.12
CA PHE A 97 -1.10 -17.34 -3.94
C PHE A 97 0.09 -18.29 -3.80
N ALA A 98 -0.09 -19.39 -3.06
CA ALA A 98 0.94 -20.41 -2.88
C ALA A 98 1.32 -21.10 -4.22
N ASP A 99 0.37 -21.26 -5.13
CA ASP A 99 0.57 -21.92 -6.43
C ASP A 99 1.51 -21.13 -7.36
N GLY A 100 1.70 -19.84 -7.09
CA GLY A 100 2.62 -18.97 -7.83
C GLY A 100 4.09 -19.08 -7.40
N PHE A 101 4.46 -20.02 -6.49
CA PHE A 101 5.83 -20.16 -5.98
C PHE A 101 6.39 -21.56 -6.20
N HIS A 102 7.67 -21.63 -6.54
CA HIS A 102 8.49 -22.82 -6.58
C HIS A 102 9.48 -22.81 -5.40
N GLU A 103 10.02 -23.98 -5.03
CA GLU A 103 11.01 -24.08 -3.95
C GLU A 103 12.25 -23.22 -4.17
N SER A 104 12.65 -23.02 -5.43
CA SER A 104 13.79 -22.18 -5.79
C SER A 104 13.52 -20.68 -5.78
N ASP A 105 12.26 -20.25 -5.60
CA ASP A 105 11.89 -18.85 -5.60
C ASP A 105 12.18 -18.19 -4.24
N ILE A 106 12.14 -16.88 -4.22
CA ILE A 106 12.24 -16.08 -2.99
C ILE A 106 11.05 -15.14 -2.92
N LEU A 107 10.40 -15.11 -1.77
CA LEU A 107 9.42 -14.08 -1.44
C LEU A 107 10.04 -13.11 -0.44
N TYR A 108 10.14 -11.86 -0.81
CA TYR A 108 10.37 -10.78 0.14
C TYR A 108 9.10 -9.99 0.40
N VAL A 109 8.96 -9.56 1.64
CA VAL A 109 7.97 -8.56 2.05
C VAL A 109 8.66 -7.34 2.64
N LEU A 110 8.01 -6.19 2.55
CA LEU A 110 8.51 -4.93 3.10
C LEU A 110 8.24 -4.89 4.61
N GLY A 111 9.06 -5.60 5.39
CA GLY A 111 8.92 -5.72 6.83
C GLY A 111 8.66 -7.15 7.30
N ASP A 112 8.07 -7.29 8.47
CA ASP A 112 7.74 -8.61 9.05
C ASP A 112 6.54 -9.24 8.31
N PRO A 113 6.69 -10.48 7.77
CA PRO A 113 5.61 -11.14 7.04
C PRO A 113 4.33 -11.31 7.85
N GLY A 114 4.44 -11.67 9.13
CA GLY A 114 3.28 -11.88 10.00
C GLY A 114 2.54 -10.58 10.31
N VAL A 115 3.26 -9.48 10.55
CA VAL A 115 2.64 -8.14 10.75
C VAL A 115 1.92 -7.66 9.49
N LEU A 116 2.44 -8.01 8.32
CA LEU A 116 1.81 -7.67 7.04
C LEU A 116 0.72 -8.66 6.61
N GLY A 117 0.40 -9.65 7.44
CA GLY A 117 -0.71 -10.56 7.22
C GLY A 117 -0.39 -11.79 6.34
N LEU A 118 0.89 -12.10 6.12
CA LEU A 118 1.28 -13.31 5.42
C LEU A 118 1.27 -14.51 6.40
N ASN A 119 0.16 -15.21 6.46
CA ASN A 119 -0.06 -16.35 7.37
C ASN A 119 -0.14 -17.70 6.64
N VAL A 120 0.39 -17.78 5.41
CA VAL A 120 0.41 -19.01 4.62
C VAL A 120 1.81 -19.60 4.58
N GLN A 121 1.88 -20.93 4.66
CA GLN A 121 3.13 -21.64 4.43
C GLN A 121 3.39 -21.74 2.93
N LEU A 122 4.53 -21.23 2.48
CA LEU A 122 4.94 -21.26 1.09
C LEU A 122 6.08 -22.26 0.88
N PRO A 123 6.22 -22.83 -0.33
CA PRO A 123 7.30 -23.77 -0.65
C PRO A 123 8.67 -23.08 -0.73
N CYS A 124 8.72 -21.76 -0.87
CA CYS A 124 9.93 -20.96 -1.08
C CYS A 124 10.45 -20.29 0.19
N TYR A 125 11.66 -19.75 0.13
CA TYR A 125 12.18 -18.89 1.20
C TYR A 125 11.38 -17.61 1.30
N VAL A 126 10.98 -17.26 2.53
CA VAL A 126 10.27 -16.01 2.85
C VAL A 126 11.16 -15.16 3.74
N GLY A 127 11.44 -13.94 3.28
CA GLY A 127 12.28 -12.98 3.99
C GLY A 127 11.72 -11.57 4.00
N SER A 128 12.43 -10.68 4.70
CA SER A 128 12.14 -9.24 4.72
C SER A 128 13.16 -8.50 3.86
N LEU A 129 12.69 -7.63 2.96
CA LEU A 129 13.53 -6.75 2.17
C LEU A 129 13.00 -5.32 2.23
N MET A 130 13.72 -4.45 2.95
CA MET A 130 13.37 -3.04 3.03
C MET A 130 13.78 -2.29 1.75
N THR A 131 13.21 -1.10 1.53
CA THR A 131 13.71 -0.19 0.48
C THR A 131 15.12 0.29 0.81
N GLY A 132 15.85 0.69 -0.22
CA GLY A 132 17.14 1.36 -0.06
C GLY A 132 17.02 2.87 -0.30
N VAL A 133 18.11 3.58 -0.04
CA VAL A 133 18.25 4.99 -0.34
C VAL A 133 19.24 5.17 -1.48
N ASP A 134 18.90 6.07 -2.43
CA ASP A 134 19.75 6.39 -3.57
C ASP A 134 20.94 7.25 -3.14
N GLN A 135 22.07 7.06 -3.80
CA GLN A 135 23.25 7.90 -3.62
C GLN A 135 22.97 9.39 -3.91
N ALA A 136 22.04 9.67 -4.82
CA ALA A 136 21.60 11.03 -5.13
C ALA A 136 20.90 11.70 -3.94
N VAL A 137 20.16 10.94 -3.11
CA VAL A 137 19.55 11.43 -1.88
C VAL A 137 20.61 11.77 -0.84
N ILE A 138 21.58 10.87 -0.65
CA ILE A 138 22.69 11.06 0.30
C ILE A 138 23.53 12.30 -0.05
N ASN A 139 23.77 12.51 -1.34
CA ASN A 139 24.57 13.63 -1.85
C ASN A 139 23.73 14.89 -2.11
N HIS A 140 22.45 14.88 -1.82
CA HIS A 140 21.58 16.03 -2.05
C HIS A 140 22.06 17.24 -1.23
N ARG A 141 22.26 18.36 -1.91
CA ARG A 141 22.57 19.64 -1.27
C ARG A 141 21.34 20.54 -1.31
N GLN A 142 21.03 21.17 -0.19
CA GLN A 142 19.93 22.13 -0.12
C GLN A 142 20.12 23.24 -1.15
N ARG A 143 19.10 23.48 -1.98
CA ARG A 143 19.15 24.48 -3.05
C ARG A 143 18.56 25.83 -2.66
N SER A 144 17.68 25.87 -1.67
CA SER A 144 17.01 27.09 -1.23
C SER A 144 17.05 27.22 0.30
N VAL A 145 17.22 28.46 0.75
CA VAL A 145 17.06 28.82 2.17
C VAL A 145 15.61 29.25 2.34
N SER A 146 14.72 28.30 2.55
CA SER A 146 13.35 28.58 2.99
C SER A 146 13.30 28.69 4.51
N SER A 147 12.37 29.51 5.02
CA SER A 147 12.17 29.65 6.47
C SER A 147 11.88 28.29 7.10
N PRO A 148 12.46 27.99 8.28
CA PRO A 148 12.20 26.75 8.98
C PRO A 148 10.72 26.68 9.42
N VAL A 149 10.16 25.48 9.42
CA VAL A 149 8.84 25.18 9.96
C VAL A 149 9.01 24.23 11.14
N ASP A 150 8.14 24.34 12.15
CA ASP A 150 8.27 23.49 13.34
C ASP A 150 7.97 22.04 13.00
N PHE A 151 6.86 21.79 12.30
CA PHE A 151 6.45 20.44 11.94
C PHE A 151 6.13 20.30 10.44
N SER A 152 6.48 19.16 9.87
CA SER A 152 5.95 18.75 8.58
C SER A 152 5.51 17.30 8.60
N LEU A 153 4.48 16.99 7.79
CA LEU A 153 4.09 15.62 7.48
C LEU A 153 3.94 15.46 5.97
N CYS A 154 4.77 14.61 5.40
CA CYS A 154 4.76 14.27 3.98
C CYS A 154 4.10 12.92 3.75
N GLY A 155 2.86 12.92 3.29
CA GLY A 155 2.11 11.69 3.03
C GLY A 155 0.64 11.96 2.71
N PHE A 156 -0.02 10.97 2.11
CA PHE A 156 -1.44 11.09 1.81
C PHE A 156 -2.28 10.85 3.07
N ILE A 157 -3.45 11.45 3.16
CA ILE A 157 -4.47 11.09 4.13
C ILE A 157 -5.69 10.51 3.40
N PRO A 158 -6.24 9.35 3.85
CA PRO A 158 -7.51 8.87 3.32
C PRO A 158 -8.61 9.91 3.49
N PRO A 159 -9.58 9.98 2.56
CA PRO A 159 -10.68 10.92 2.69
C PRO A 159 -11.47 10.67 3.98
N PRO A 160 -12.05 11.73 4.58
CA PRO A 160 -12.94 11.57 5.72
C PRO A 160 -14.12 10.70 5.33
N PHE A 161 -14.67 9.99 6.31
CA PHE A 161 -15.88 9.23 6.08
C PHE A 161 -17.05 10.19 5.81
N VAL A 162 -17.42 10.28 4.54
CA VAL A 162 -18.60 11.04 4.10
C VAL A 162 -19.56 10.06 3.46
N THR A 163 -20.70 9.89 4.05
CA THR A 163 -21.76 9.09 3.42
C THR A 163 -22.47 9.87 2.33
N THR A 164 -22.65 9.25 1.18
CA THR A 164 -23.53 9.77 0.13
C THR A 164 -24.98 9.29 0.33
N SER A 165 -25.23 8.48 1.36
CA SER A 165 -26.57 7.99 1.66
C SER A 165 -27.47 9.16 2.08
N SER A 166 -28.73 9.09 1.65
CA SER A 166 -29.77 10.02 2.08
C SER A 166 -30.86 9.26 2.82
N ALA A 167 -31.54 9.94 3.74
CA ALA A 167 -32.67 9.33 4.45
C ALA A 167 -33.69 8.70 3.47
N ARG A 168 -33.90 9.32 2.31
CA ARG A 168 -34.78 8.79 1.27
C ARG A 168 -34.24 7.47 0.69
N GLN A 169 -32.95 7.40 0.41
CA GLN A 169 -32.31 6.19 -0.12
C GLN A 169 -32.28 5.08 0.92
N ASP A 170 -32.04 5.40 2.20
CA ASP A 170 -32.11 4.44 3.30
C ASP A 170 -33.51 3.83 3.41
N ILE A 171 -34.57 4.65 3.34
CA ILE A 171 -35.97 4.19 3.34
C ILE A 171 -36.24 3.28 2.14
N LEU A 172 -35.81 3.68 0.94
CA LEU A 172 -35.98 2.86 -0.26
C LEU A 172 -35.24 1.53 -0.14
N TRP A 173 -34.05 1.52 0.44
CA TRP A 173 -33.25 0.34 0.68
C TRP A 173 -33.95 -0.62 1.67
N TYR A 174 -34.47 -0.13 2.79
CA TYR A 174 -35.24 -0.91 3.74
C TYR A 174 -36.51 -1.51 3.13
N TRP A 175 -37.23 -0.73 2.33
CA TRP A 175 -38.44 -1.21 1.64
C TRP A 175 -38.10 -2.27 0.59
N ASP A 176 -37.06 -2.09 -0.22
CA ASP A 176 -36.62 -3.10 -1.20
C ASP A 176 -36.32 -4.44 -0.51
N ASN A 177 -35.65 -4.39 0.63
CA ASN A 177 -35.31 -5.56 1.41
C ASN A 177 -36.52 -6.23 2.08
N LEU A 178 -37.42 -5.45 2.64
CA LEU A 178 -38.67 -5.97 3.21
C LEU A 178 -39.49 -6.72 2.14
N ILE A 179 -39.64 -6.14 0.96
CA ILE A 179 -40.36 -6.76 -0.14
C ILE A 179 -39.69 -8.07 -0.60
N ARG A 180 -38.36 -8.12 -0.58
CA ARG A 180 -37.63 -9.35 -0.95
C ARG A 180 -37.84 -10.50 0.05
N ARG A 181 -38.03 -10.19 1.33
CA ARG A 181 -38.25 -11.19 2.39
C ARG A 181 -39.63 -11.84 2.35
N ILE A 182 -40.61 -11.23 1.68
CA ILE A 182 -41.94 -11.79 1.56
C ILE A 182 -42.02 -12.76 0.35
N PRO A 183 -42.07 -14.10 0.58
CA PRO A 183 -41.91 -15.08 -0.51
C PRO A 183 -42.93 -14.94 -1.64
N VAL A 184 -44.16 -14.53 -1.31
CA VAL A 184 -45.25 -14.35 -2.29
C VAL A 184 -45.01 -13.12 -3.15
N LEU A 185 -44.51 -12.03 -2.56
CA LEU A 185 -44.25 -10.76 -3.26
C LEU A 185 -43.02 -10.87 -4.15
N GLY A 186 -41.98 -11.61 -3.72
CA GLY A 186 -40.74 -11.81 -4.49
C GLY A 186 -40.93 -12.60 -5.79
N ARG A 187 -42.01 -13.39 -5.91
CA ARG A 187 -42.37 -14.19 -7.12
C ARG A 187 -43.23 -13.42 -8.12
N SER A 188 -43.82 -12.31 -7.73
CA SER A 188 -44.69 -11.54 -8.64
C SER A 188 -43.88 -10.78 -9.69
N LYS A 189 -44.15 -11.06 -10.99
CA LYS A 189 -43.53 -10.32 -12.11
C LYS A 189 -43.86 -8.83 -12.10
N VAL A 190 -45.03 -8.46 -11.61
CA VAL A 190 -45.48 -7.06 -11.49
C VAL A 190 -44.72 -6.34 -10.42
N LEU A 191 -44.58 -6.94 -9.23
CA LEU A 191 -43.79 -6.38 -8.13
C LEU A 191 -42.30 -6.31 -8.47
N TRP A 192 -41.79 -7.30 -9.24
CA TRP A 192 -40.43 -7.24 -9.77
C TRP A 192 -40.24 -6.05 -10.73
N LEU A 193 -41.21 -5.77 -11.56
CA LEU A 193 -41.17 -4.63 -12.48
C LEU A 193 -41.24 -3.30 -11.73
N ILE A 194 -42.16 -3.19 -10.75
CA ILE A 194 -42.31 -2.02 -9.87
C ILE A 194 -40.98 -1.77 -9.11
N ARG A 195 -40.38 -2.82 -8.55
CA ARG A 195 -39.05 -2.72 -7.91
C ARG A 195 -38.00 -2.21 -8.89
N LYS A 196 -37.92 -2.76 -10.09
CA LYS A 196 -36.95 -2.33 -11.09
C LYS A 196 -37.10 -0.85 -11.46
N ILE A 197 -38.33 -0.35 -11.50
CA ILE A 197 -38.63 1.05 -11.86
C ILE A 197 -38.39 1.97 -10.64
N LEU A 198 -38.91 1.63 -9.46
CA LEU A 198 -38.91 2.51 -8.30
C LEU A 198 -37.61 2.49 -7.52
N PHE A 199 -36.97 1.32 -7.38
CA PHE A 199 -35.83 1.17 -6.49
C PHE A 199 -34.47 1.11 -7.23
N ARG A 200 -34.36 0.33 -8.31
CA ARG A 200 -33.06 0.16 -9.01
C ARG A 200 -32.57 1.40 -9.75
N ARG A 201 -33.42 2.34 -10.12
CA ARG A 201 -33.00 3.62 -10.72
C ARG A 201 -32.55 4.64 -9.69
N GLN A 202 -32.89 4.45 -8.42
CA GLN A 202 -32.65 5.41 -7.35
C GLN A 202 -31.56 4.97 -6.36
N LEU A 203 -31.27 3.68 -6.29
CA LEU A 203 -30.21 3.16 -5.45
C LEU A 203 -28.99 2.78 -6.31
N PRO A 204 -27.79 3.27 -5.99
CA PRO A 204 -26.55 2.77 -6.59
C PRO A 204 -26.43 1.25 -6.41
N VAL A 205 -25.69 0.60 -7.31
CA VAL A 205 -25.52 -0.87 -7.28
C VAL A 205 -24.90 -1.35 -5.95
N ASN A 206 -24.03 -0.53 -5.39
CA ASN A 206 -23.28 -0.82 -4.14
C ASN A 206 -23.74 0.10 -2.99
N TYR A 207 -25.06 0.39 -2.91
CA TYR A 207 -25.57 1.24 -1.85
C TYR A 207 -25.50 0.52 -0.49
N VAL A 208 -24.86 1.15 0.47
CA VAL A 208 -24.84 0.72 1.87
C VAL A 208 -25.52 1.80 2.72
N PRO A 209 -26.55 1.45 3.54
CA PRO A 209 -27.25 2.42 4.36
C PRO A 209 -26.32 3.07 5.40
N TYR A 210 -26.62 4.32 5.74
CA TYR A 210 -25.88 5.06 6.74
C TYR A 210 -25.81 4.35 8.10
N ALA A 211 -26.92 3.77 8.53
CA ALA A 211 -26.96 3.03 9.80
C ALA A 211 -25.96 1.88 9.85
N VAL A 212 -25.79 1.15 8.71
CA VAL A 212 -24.80 0.05 8.63
C VAL A 212 -23.38 0.60 8.66
N LEU A 213 -23.13 1.65 7.87
CA LEU A 213 -21.82 2.30 7.82
C LEU A 213 -21.44 2.90 9.20
N SER A 214 -22.41 3.45 9.93
CA SER A 214 -22.18 3.94 11.30
C SER A 214 -21.76 2.80 12.24
N VAL A 215 -22.44 1.66 12.19
CA VAL A 215 -22.07 0.49 13.01
C VAL A 215 -20.67 -0.01 12.66
N MET A 216 -20.32 -0.04 11.38
CA MET A 216 -18.96 -0.39 10.95
C MET A 216 -17.92 0.58 11.50
N ARG A 217 -18.15 1.88 11.37
CA ARG A 217 -17.30 2.93 11.93
C ARG A 217 -17.12 2.77 13.44
N ASP A 218 -18.22 2.71 14.16
CA ASP A 218 -18.22 2.63 15.63
C ASP A 218 -17.50 1.36 16.11
N THR A 219 -17.62 0.26 15.35
CA THR A 219 -16.86 -0.97 15.62
C THR A 219 -15.35 -0.74 15.50
N ILE A 220 -14.89 -0.06 14.44
CA ILE A 220 -13.48 0.24 14.29
C ILE A 220 -12.99 1.17 15.41
N GLU A 221 -13.75 2.21 15.76
CA GLU A 221 -13.39 3.13 16.85
C GLU A 221 -13.33 2.44 18.22
N MET A 222 -14.08 1.34 18.43
CA MET A 222 -13.95 0.52 19.63
C MET A 222 -12.72 -0.42 19.59
N MET A 223 -12.39 -0.97 18.44
CA MET A 223 -11.32 -1.97 18.30
C MET A 223 -9.95 -1.37 18.06
N TYR A 224 -9.88 -0.23 17.35
CA TYR A 224 -8.63 0.39 16.93
C TYR A 224 -8.22 1.55 17.83
N ARG A 225 -6.97 1.56 18.25
CA ARG A 225 -6.35 2.64 19.01
C ARG A 225 -5.32 3.36 18.16
N PRO A 226 -5.55 4.64 17.81
CA PRO A 226 -4.64 5.40 16.97
C PRO A 226 -3.23 5.51 17.55
N LEU A 227 -2.24 5.60 16.67
CA LEU A 227 -0.81 5.83 16.95
C LEU A 227 -0.15 4.78 17.85
N ARG A 228 -0.70 3.55 17.89
CA ARG A 228 -0.06 2.43 18.62
C ARG A 228 0.65 1.45 17.69
N GLY A 229 0.44 1.54 16.38
CA GLY A 229 1.05 0.64 15.41
C GLY A 229 0.59 -0.81 15.56
N GLU A 230 -0.66 -1.03 15.89
CA GLU A 230 -1.26 -2.33 16.20
C GLU A 230 -2.37 -2.71 15.21
N LEU A 231 -2.34 -2.15 13.99
CA LEU A 231 -3.38 -2.45 13.01
C LEU A 231 -3.30 -3.90 12.53
N ASP A 232 -4.28 -4.70 12.91
CA ASP A 232 -4.57 -5.99 12.28
C ASP A 232 -5.73 -5.83 11.28
N ILE A 233 -5.37 -5.70 10.00
CA ILE A 233 -6.36 -5.54 8.93
C ILE A 233 -7.29 -6.75 8.85
N HIS A 234 -6.77 -7.97 9.10
CA HIS A 234 -7.55 -9.20 8.98
C HIS A 234 -8.60 -9.27 10.09
N GLU A 235 -8.23 -8.95 11.32
CA GLU A 235 -9.15 -8.90 12.44
C GLU A 235 -10.26 -7.86 12.21
N LEU A 236 -9.88 -6.64 11.82
CA LEU A 236 -10.84 -5.58 11.53
C LEU A 236 -11.76 -5.95 10.36
N ALA A 237 -11.20 -6.45 9.25
CA ALA A 237 -12.00 -6.86 8.09
C ALA A 237 -12.97 -7.99 8.46
N ASN A 238 -12.53 -8.99 9.24
CA ASN A 238 -13.39 -10.08 9.70
C ASN A 238 -14.52 -9.57 10.60
N SER A 239 -14.24 -8.63 11.49
CA SER A 239 -15.25 -8.02 12.35
C SER A 239 -16.30 -7.26 11.55
N ILE A 240 -15.86 -6.47 10.56
CA ILE A 240 -16.76 -5.72 9.68
C ILE A 240 -17.55 -6.67 8.78
N ARG A 241 -16.95 -7.78 8.30
CA ARG A 241 -17.68 -8.81 7.52
C ARG A 241 -18.78 -9.49 8.34
N LYS A 242 -18.54 -9.77 9.61
CA LYS A 242 -19.60 -10.29 10.49
C LYS A 242 -20.76 -9.32 10.60
N ILE A 243 -20.51 -8.02 10.68
CA ILE A 243 -21.54 -6.99 10.67
C ILE A 243 -22.26 -7.00 9.32
N SER A 244 -21.55 -6.98 8.20
CA SER A 244 -22.17 -7.02 6.87
C SER A 244 -23.02 -8.26 6.69
N ALA A 245 -22.55 -9.44 7.14
CA ALA A 245 -23.28 -10.70 7.05
C ALA A 245 -24.61 -10.69 7.84
N LEU A 246 -24.67 -10.01 8.98
CA LEU A 246 -25.92 -9.81 9.73
C LEU A 246 -26.96 -9.04 8.90
N TYR A 247 -26.50 -8.07 8.11
CA TYR A 247 -27.36 -7.31 7.21
C TYR A 247 -27.59 -8.04 5.89
N GLU A 248 -26.61 -8.76 5.34
CA GLU A 248 -26.72 -9.56 4.13
C GLU A 248 -27.59 -10.81 4.33
N GLY A 249 -27.50 -11.49 5.45
CA GLY A 249 -28.40 -12.59 5.82
C GLY A 249 -29.85 -12.14 5.93
N SER A 250 -30.06 -10.84 5.98
CA SER A 250 -31.34 -10.19 5.80
C SER A 250 -31.70 -9.96 4.33
N PHE A 251 -30.79 -10.20 3.40
CA PHE A 251 -31.03 -10.10 1.95
C PHE A 251 -31.15 -11.50 1.38
N PRO A 252 -32.20 -11.83 0.64
CA PRO A 252 -32.13 -12.95 -0.24
C PRO A 252 -30.95 -12.65 -1.19
N THR A 253 -29.96 -13.53 -1.20
CA THR A 253 -28.97 -13.59 -2.27
C THR A 253 -29.71 -13.38 -3.57
N LEU A 254 -29.32 -12.37 -4.36
CA LEU A 254 -29.83 -12.30 -5.72
C LEU A 254 -29.55 -13.69 -6.30
N PRO A 255 -30.59 -14.44 -6.79
CA PRO A 255 -30.34 -15.70 -7.42
C PRO A 255 -29.25 -15.41 -8.43
N ALA A 256 -28.16 -16.18 -8.37
CA ALA A 256 -27.05 -16.03 -9.29
C ALA A 256 -27.71 -15.84 -10.66
N VAL A 257 -27.64 -14.61 -11.17
CA VAL A 257 -28.25 -14.30 -12.47
C VAL A 257 -27.48 -15.21 -13.36
N ASP A 258 -28.20 -16.18 -13.93
CA ASP A 258 -27.65 -17.28 -14.71
C ASP A 258 -26.68 -16.69 -15.75
N ARG A 259 -25.41 -16.53 -15.34
CA ARG A 259 -24.32 -15.92 -16.09
C ARG A 259 -23.88 -16.83 -17.23
N LYS A 260 -24.33 -18.10 -17.24
CA LYS A 260 -24.18 -18.98 -18.39
C LYS A 260 -24.75 -18.39 -19.67
N ARG A 261 -25.67 -17.40 -19.56
CA ARG A 261 -26.22 -16.68 -20.73
C ARG A 261 -25.54 -15.36 -21.08
N ARG A 262 -24.65 -14.84 -20.25
CA ARG A 262 -23.71 -13.78 -20.68
C ARG A 262 -22.43 -14.46 -21.12
N SER A 263 -22.47 -15.02 -22.32
CA SER A 263 -21.29 -15.53 -22.99
C SER A 263 -20.15 -14.49 -22.85
N PRO A 264 -18.98 -14.85 -22.22
CA PRO A 264 -17.79 -14.01 -22.22
C PRO A 264 -17.40 -13.53 -23.62
N ASN A 265 -17.85 -14.28 -24.62
CA ASN A 265 -17.65 -13.99 -26.05
C ASN A 265 -18.31 -12.70 -26.54
N ARG A 266 -19.39 -12.18 -25.96
CA ARG A 266 -19.98 -10.94 -26.47
C ARG A 266 -19.21 -9.69 -26.11
N LEU A 267 -18.64 -9.61 -24.91
CA LEU A 267 -17.77 -8.50 -24.52
C LEU A 267 -16.39 -8.62 -25.17
N SER A 268 -15.86 -9.84 -25.26
CA SER A 268 -14.60 -10.10 -25.95
C SER A 268 -14.73 -9.93 -27.47
N MET A 269 -15.89 -10.26 -28.06
CA MET A 269 -16.18 -9.99 -29.50
C MET A 269 -16.35 -8.49 -29.79
N LEU A 270 -16.94 -7.71 -28.88
CA LEU A 270 -17.06 -6.26 -29.02
C LEU A 270 -15.71 -5.55 -28.80
N LEU A 271 -14.85 -6.10 -27.95
CA LEU A 271 -13.55 -5.51 -27.60
C LEU A 271 -12.41 -6.03 -28.49
N LYS A 272 -12.59 -7.16 -29.19
CA LYS A 272 -11.60 -7.72 -30.11
C LYS A 272 -11.16 -6.76 -31.24
N PRO A 273 -12.06 -6.02 -31.90
CA PRO A 273 -11.65 -5.00 -32.88
C PRO A 273 -10.93 -3.81 -32.22
N TYR A 274 -11.30 -3.46 -30.99
CA TYR A 274 -10.61 -2.41 -30.22
C TYR A 274 -9.23 -2.86 -29.79
N ALA A 275 -9.10 -4.07 -29.26
CA ALA A 275 -7.82 -4.66 -28.86
C ALA A 275 -6.88 -4.80 -30.09
N GLN A 276 -7.38 -5.22 -31.24
CA GLN A 276 -6.58 -5.33 -32.47
C GLN A 276 -6.13 -3.98 -33.04
N ARG A 277 -6.95 -2.93 -32.92
CA ARG A 277 -6.59 -1.56 -33.35
C ARG A 277 -5.54 -0.89 -32.45
N TYR A 278 -5.41 -1.33 -31.19
CA TYR A 278 -4.55 -0.73 -30.17
C TYR A 278 -3.37 -1.60 -29.76
N VAL A 279 -3.15 -2.75 -30.42
CA VAL A 279 -2.00 -3.65 -30.16
C VAL A 279 -0.63 -2.95 -30.33
N GLY A 280 -0.58 -1.79 -30.97
CA GLY A 280 0.64 -0.97 -31.06
C GLY A 280 0.85 0.05 -29.91
N ARG A 281 -0.15 0.26 -29.02
CA ARG A 281 -0.01 1.16 -27.88
C ARG A 281 -0.03 0.35 -26.57
N ARG A 282 1.16 0.04 -26.08
CA ARG A 282 1.43 -0.77 -24.85
C ARG A 282 0.59 -0.37 -23.66
N ASP A 283 0.16 0.90 -23.56
CA ASP A 283 -0.53 1.47 -22.41
C ASP A 283 -1.96 0.96 -22.22
N ILE A 284 -2.68 0.64 -23.29
CA ILE A 284 -4.08 0.21 -23.21
C ILE A 284 -4.18 -1.28 -22.88
N LYS A 285 -3.23 -2.09 -23.35
CA LYS A 285 -3.16 -3.52 -23.01
C LYS A 285 -2.88 -3.70 -21.49
N GLY A 286 -2.00 -2.89 -20.94
CA GLY A 286 -1.73 -2.84 -19.51
C GLY A 286 -2.90 -2.36 -18.66
N LEU A 287 -3.65 -1.35 -19.12
CA LEU A 287 -4.89 -0.87 -18.48
C LEU A 287 -6.01 -1.91 -18.56
N PHE A 288 -6.15 -2.59 -19.69
CA PHE A 288 -7.17 -3.61 -19.90
C PHE A 288 -6.88 -4.90 -19.12
N VAL A 289 -5.63 -5.33 -19.08
CA VAL A 289 -5.18 -6.46 -18.23
C VAL A 289 -5.32 -6.10 -16.74
N ARG A 290 -5.06 -4.84 -16.35
CA ARG A 290 -5.32 -4.37 -14.97
C ARG A 290 -6.80 -4.29 -14.63
N TYR A 291 -7.63 -3.87 -15.57
CA TYR A 291 -9.08 -3.86 -15.39
C TYR A 291 -9.63 -5.29 -15.28
N LEU A 292 -9.13 -6.23 -16.08
CA LEU A 292 -9.49 -7.65 -16.00
C LEU A 292 -8.81 -8.37 -14.82
N ALA A 293 -7.62 -7.95 -14.39
CA ALA A 293 -6.94 -8.49 -13.21
C ALA A 293 -7.43 -7.84 -11.91
N ALA A 294 -7.92 -6.60 -11.96
CA ALA A 294 -8.69 -5.99 -10.87
C ALA A 294 -10.07 -6.60 -10.72
N GLU A 295 -10.66 -7.10 -11.81
CA GLU A 295 -11.71 -8.10 -11.80
C GLU A 295 -11.04 -9.48 -11.67
N ASN A 296 -10.44 -9.73 -10.50
CA ASN A 296 -9.72 -10.94 -10.14
C ASN A 296 -10.50 -12.18 -10.64
N PRO A 297 -10.03 -12.94 -11.63
CA PRO A 297 -10.74 -14.10 -12.14
C PRO A 297 -10.87 -15.25 -11.14
N THR A 298 -10.08 -15.22 -10.06
CA THR A 298 -10.19 -16.16 -8.93
C THR A 298 -11.16 -15.68 -7.85
N ARG A 299 -11.49 -14.40 -7.79
CA ARG A 299 -12.70 -13.96 -7.10
C ARG A 299 -13.85 -14.31 -8.01
N ASN A 300 -14.59 -15.34 -7.66
CA ASN A 300 -15.92 -15.57 -8.24
C ASN A 300 -16.63 -14.22 -8.19
N ALA A 301 -16.68 -13.52 -9.34
CA ALA A 301 -17.34 -12.24 -9.47
C ALA A 301 -18.84 -12.33 -9.11
N ASP A 302 -19.29 -13.53 -8.82
CA ASP A 302 -20.64 -13.89 -8.39
C ASP A 302 -20.92 -13.62 -6.92
N THR A 303 -19.88 -13.28 -6.10
CA THR A 303 -19.98 -13.15 -4.65
C THR A 303 -19.42 -11.86 -4.07
N LEU A 304 -19.17 -10.81 -4.88
CA LEU A 304 -18.78 -9.51 -4.32
C LEU A 304 -19.96 -8.94 -3.52
N SER A 305 -19.75 -8.84 -2.21
CA SER A 305 -20.67 -8.16 -1.31
C SER A 305 -20.82 -6.69 -1.73
N PRO A 306 -22.03 -6.11 -1.70
CA PRO A 306 -22.19 -4.68 -1.89
C PRO A 306 -21.43 -3.86 -0.85
N PHE A 307 -20.98 -4.51 0.23
CA PHE A 307 -20.22 -3.89 1.31
C PHE A 307 -18.69 -3.97 1.15
N ASP A 308 -18.17 -4.67 0.13
CA ASP A 308 -16.70 -4.86 -0.03
C ASP A 308 -15.91 -3.54 -0.02
N SER A 309 -16.43 -2.51 -0.69
CA SER A 309 -15.78 -1.19 -0.66
C SER A 309 -15.78 -0.56 0.73
N ALA A 310 -16.87 -0.75 1.49
CA ALA A 310 -16.97 -0.27 2.87
C ALA A 310 -16.06 -1.08 3.80
N ILE A 311 -16.00 -2.40 3.63
CA ILE A 311 -15.09 -3.28 4.38
C ILE A 311 -13.64 -2.84 4.17
N ASN A 312 -13.22 -2.67 2.92
CA ASN A 312 -11.86 -2.23 2.60
C ASN A 312 -11.55 -0.83 3.16
N TYR A 313 -12.50 0.11 3.06
CA TYR A 313 -12.32 1.44 3.62
C TYR A 313 -12.14 1.38 5.14
N PHE A 314 -13.06 0.74 5.86
CA PHE A 314 -13.04 0.71 7.32
C PHE A 314 -11.91 -0.14 7.90
N ALA A 315 -11.50 -1.23 7.24
CA ALA A 315 -10.41 -2.06 7.73
C ALA A 315 -9.01 -1.47 7.46
N GLN A 316 -8.83 -0.67 6.39
CA GLN A 316 -7.51 -0.20 5.96
C GLN A 316 -7.38 1.33 5.99
N SER A 317 -8.32 2.02 5.35
CA SER A 317 -8.21 3.46 5.15
C SER A 317 -8.61 4.25 6.39
N TYR A 318 -9.67 3.84 7.06
CA TYR A 318 -10.20 4.54 8.22
C TYR A 318 -9.23 4.55 9.42
N PRO A 319 -8.61 3.44 9.83
CA PRO A 319 -7.57 3.46 10.86
C PRO A 319 -6.40 4.38 10.51
N ARG A 320 -5.95 4.35 9.25
CA ARG A 320 -4.87 5.23 8.78
C ARG A 320 -5.26 6.71 8.79
N MET A 321 -6.53 7.01 8.52
CA MET A 321 -7.07 8.36 8.65
C MET A 321 -7.09 8.79 10.12
N LEU A 322 -7.57 7.93 11.03
CA LEU A 322 -7.62 8.21 12.47
C LEU A 322 -6.23 8.54 13.02
N ASP A 323 -5.21 7.73 12.69
CA ASP A 323 -3.84 8.01 13.10
C ASP A 323 -3.40 9.42 12.75
N ARG A 324 -3.66 9.84 11.51
CA ARG A 324 -3.22 11.15 11.03
C ARG A 324 -4.00 12.29 11.61
N VAL A 325 -5.31 12.11 11.79
CA VAL A 325 -6.17 13.12 12.44
C VAL A 325 -5.72 13.34 13.89
N VAL A 326 -5.51 12.26 14.64
CA VAL A 326 -5.03 12.34 16.03
C VAL A 326 -3.65 13.00 16.09
N LEU A 327 -2.69 12.52 15.30
CA LEU A 327 -1.34 13.09 15.28
C LEU A 327 -1.34 14.59 14.97
N ILE A 328 -2.10 15.03 13.97
CA ILE A 328 -2.13 16.45 13.62
C ILE A 328 -2.84 17.29 14.69
N ASN A 329 -3.88 16.77 15.31
CA ASN A 329 -4.52 17.45 16.44
C ASN A 329 -3.54 17.64 17.61
N ASP A 330 -2.74 16.62 17.94
CA ASP A 330 -1.72 16.72 19.00
C ASP A 330 -0.63 17.74 18.62
N VAL A 331 -0.18 17.73 17.37
CA VAL A 331 0.77 18.75 16.85
C VAL A 331 0.21 20.16 17.02
N LEU A 332 -1.07 20.37 16.70
CA LEU A 332 -1.70 21.68 16.79
C LEU A 332 -1.91 22.19 18.22
N GLN A 333 -1.77 21.34 19.24
CA GLN A 333 -1.68 21.77 20.64
C GLN A 333 -0.27 22.30 20.98
N VAL A 334 0.77 21.86 20.25
CA VAL A 334 2.16 22.28 20.47
C VAL A 334 2.51 23.51 19.63
N SER A 335 2.22 23.48 18.33
CA SER A 335 2.56 24.59 17.41
C SER A 335 1.60 24.66 16.23
N LYS A 336 1.32 25.91 15.78
CA LYS A 336 0.61 26.19 14.53
C LYS A 336 1.55 26.29 13.32
N SER A 337 2.87 26.23 13.52
CA SER A 337 3.87 26.20 12.45
C SER A 337 3.98 24.77 11.88
N LEU A 338 2.99 24.40 11.09
CA LEU A 338 2.80 23.06 10.51
C LEU A 338 2.62 23.17 8.99
N GLU A 339 3.22 22.22 8.26
CA GLU A 339 2.99 22.05 6.83
C GLU A 339 2.65 20.60 6.51
N LEU A 340 1.57 20.40 5.77
CA LEU A 340 1.05 19.11 5.34
C LEU A 340 1.22 18.97 3.82
N TYR A 341 1.81 17.85 3.39
CA TYR A 341 2.07 17.58 1.98
C TYR A 341 1.50 16.24 1.55
N GLY A 342 0.91 16.22 0.37
CA GLY A 342 0.39 15.00 -0.27
C GLY A 342 -1.12 15.05 -0.51
N PRO A 343 -1.66 14.05 -1.19
CA PRO A 343 -3.08 14.01 -1.52
C PRO A 343 -3.97 13.75 -0.31
N GLY A 344 -5.22 14.17 -0.42
CA GLY A 344 -6.29 13.93 0.57
C GLY A 344 -6.48 15.04 1.60
N TRP A 345 -5.45 15.80 1.97
CA TRP A 345 -5.52 16.83 3.00
C TRP A 345 -6.53 17.94 2.71
N ALA A 346 -6.74 18.26 1.43
CA ALA A 346 -7.75 19.26 1.02
C ALA A 346 -9.19 18.85 1.36
N SER A 347 -9.44 17.56 1.58
CA SER A 347 -10.76 17.01 1.94
C SER A 347 -11.05 17.11 3.44
N HIS A 348 -10.03 17.42 4.26
CA HIS A 348 -10.15 17.62 5.69
C HIS A 348 -10.17 19.11 5.99
N LEU A 349 -11.37 19.68 6.13
CA LEU A 349 -11.56 21.13 6.22
C LEU A 349 -10.78 21.78 7.39
N GLU A 350 -10.66 21.07 8.50
CA GLU A 350 -9.93 21.49 9.69
C GLU A 350 -8.42 21.64 9.45
N PHE A 351 -7.85 20.91 8.49
CA PHE A 351 -6.42 20.93 8.17
C PHE A 351 -6.08 21.66 6.88
N GLN A 352 -7.07 22.10 6.12
CA GLN A 352 -6.89 22.70 4.79
C GLN A 352 -5.90 23.87 4.78
N GLN A 353 -5.90 24.71 5.81
CA GLN A 353 -4.99 25.86 5.93
C GLN A 353 -3.51 25.47 6.04
N TYR A 354 -3.20 24.27 6.51
CA TYR A 354 -1.83 23.75 6.64
C TYR A 354 -1.37 23.00 5.40
N HIS A 355 -2.29 22.66 4.49
CA HIS A 355 -1.99 21.90 3.28
C HIS A 355 -1.26 22.78 2.26
N LYS A 356 -0.08 22.33 1.85
CA LYS A 356 0.82 22.99 0.90
C LYS A 356 0.81 22.36 -0.50
N GLY A 357 -0.09 21.40 -0.73
CA GLY A 357 -0.19 20.69 -2.00
C GLY A 357 0.65 19.40 -2.02
N THR A 358 0.88 18.92 -3.24
CA THR A 358 1.69 17.71 -3.49
C THR A 358 3.08 18.11 -3.96
N ILE A 359 4.11 17.50 -3.40
CA ILE A 359 5.49 17.72 -3.83
C ILE A 359 5.74 16.90 -5.10
N GLU A 360 6.05 17.59 -6.20
CA GLU A 360 6.14 16.96 -7.52
C GLU A 360 7.42 16.13 -7.74
N ASN A 361 8.51 16.47 -7.03
CA ASN A 361 9.80 15.83 -7.24
C ASN A 361 10.53 15.54 -5.92
N GLN A 362 11.47 14.60 -5.98
CA GLN A 362 12.23 14.16 -4.82
C GLN A 362 13.05 15.29 -4.20
N ALA A 363 13.65 16.17 -4.99
CA ALA A 363 14.49 17.25 -4.46
C ALA A 363 13.68 18.19 -3.55
N GLY A 364 12.46 18.58 -3.97
CA GLY A 364 11.57 19.37 -3.14
C GLY A 364 11.17 18.67 -1.85
N LEU A 365 10.97 17.33 -1.89
CA LEU A 365 10.69 16.55 -0.69
C LEU A 365 11.87 16.56 0.30
N LEU A 366 13.09 16.41 -0.21
CA LEU A 366 14.31 16.44 0.62
C LEU A 366 14.55 17.83 1.21
N ASP A 367 14.21 18.90 0.50
CA ASP A 367 14.29 20.27 1.01
C ASP A 367 13.27 20.50 2.15
N VAL A 368 12.05 19.95 2.05
CA VAL A 368 11.08 19.98 3.16
C VAL A 368 11.63 19.26 4.38
N TYR A 369 12.20 18.07 4.21
CA TYR A 369 12.77 17.31 5.32
C TYR A 369 13.87 18.07 6.06
N ARG A 370 14.72 18.80 5.33
CA ARG A 370 15.83 19.57 5.93
C ARG A 370 15.40 20.85 6.64
N ARG A 371 14.39 21.55 6.12
CA ARG A 371 13.95 22.81 6.72
C ARG A 371 12.98 22.62 7.88
N SER A 372 12.37 21.45 7.99
CA SER A 372 11.48 21.11 9.11
C SER A 372 12.29 20.80 10.36
N ARG A 373 11.93 21.44 11.48
CA ARG A 373 12.55 21.15 12.78
C ARG A 373 12.25 19.70 13.19
N ILE A 374 11.01 19.28 12.99
CA ILE A 374 10.54 17.92 13.26
C ILE A 374 9.73 17.44 12.05
N ASN A 375 10.17 16.36 11.45
CA ASN A 375 9.41 15.64 10.44
C ASN A 375 8.58 14.56 11.12
N LEU A 376 7.29 14.54 10.87
CA LEU A 376 6.39 13.56 11.47
C LEU A 376 6.26 12.33 10.59
N ALA A 377 6.31 11.17 11.22
CA ALA A 377 6.00 9.91 10.57
C ALA A 377 5.06 9.06 11.44
N ASN A 378 4.16 8.37 10.79
CA ASN A 378 3.36 7.34 11.42
C ASN A 378 3.23 6.13 10.49
N ASN A 379 3.18 4.96 11.07
CA ASN A 379 2.87 3.73 10.36
C ASN A 379 1.80 2.94 11.13
N THR A 380 0.64 2.82 10.55
CA THR A 380 -0.53 2.20 11.16
C THR A 380 -0.30 0.71 11.51
N HIS A 381 0.58 0.02 10.77
CA HIS A 381 1.00 -1.36 11.06
C HIS A 381 2.19 -1.45 12.01
N GLY A 382 2.75 -0.32 12.44
CA GLY A 382 3.86 -0.28 13.38
C GLY A 382 5.23 -0.65 12.84
N LEU A 383 5.41 -0.77 11.52
CA LEU A 383 6.70 -1.00 10.89
C LEU A 383 7.27 0.33 10.37
N GLY A 384 8.10 0.99 11.16
CA GLY A 384 8.54 2.38 10.94
C GLY A 384 9.55 2.58 9.81
N LEU A 385 10.30 1.54 9.41
CA LEU A 385 11.29 1.62 8.33
C LEU A 385 10.61 1.70 6.96
N HIS A 386 10.28 2.89 6.54
CA HIS A 386 9.69 3.18 5.24
C HIS A 386 10.65 4.04 4.40
N SER A 387 10.50 4.04 3.07
CA SER A 387 11.33 4.85 2.17
C SER A 387 11.42 6.31 2.60
N ARG A 388 10.29 6.93 2.99
CA ARG A 388 10.24 8.33 3.45
C ARG A 388 11.00 8.56 4.75
N THR A 389 10.93 7.61 5.69
CA THR A 389 11.71 7.65 6.94
C THR A 389 13.21 7.64 6.63
N LEU A 390 13.64 6.70 5.79
CA LEU A 390 15.03 6.58 5.38
C LEU A 390 15.53 7.77 4.56
N GLU A 391 14.72 8.30 3.63
CA GLU A 391 15.06 9.49 2.84
C GLU A 391 15.18 10.75 3.72
N CYS A 392 14.27 10.93 4.69
CA CYS A 392 14.35 12.03 5.66
C CYS A 392 15.64 11.95 6.48
N MET A 393 15.93 10.79 7.04
CA MET A 393 17.15 10.56 7.84
C MET A 393 18.41 10.71 6.98
N ALA A 394 18.41 10.21 5.73
CA ALA A 394 19.56 10.29 4.83
C ALA A 394 20.05 11.71 4.57
N VAL A 395 19.14 12.68 4.57
CA VAL A 395 19.48 14.10 4.38
C VAL A 395 19.71 14.87 5.69
N GLY A 396 19.74 14.16 6.82
CA GLY A 396 19.94 14.75 8.15
C GLY A 396 18.67 15.40 8.73
N GLY A 397 17.50 15.13 8.15
CA GLY A 397 16.21 15.55 8.72
C GLY A 397 15.93 14.81 10.02
N PHE A 398 15.49 15.54 11.04
CA PHE A 398 15.06 14.93 12.30
C PHE A 398 13.61 14.44 12.18
N ILE A 399 13.37 13.21 12.61
CA ILE A 399 12.05 12.57 12.52
C ILE A 399 11.51 12.22 13.91
N MET A 400 10.22 12.39 14.11
CA MET A 400 9.50 11.83 15.25
C MET A 400 8.48 10.80 14.78
N MET A 401 8.41 9.67 15.50
CA MET A 401 7.52 8.55 15.19
C MET A 401 6.97 7.93 16.47
N HIS A 402 5.71 7.47 16.41
CA HIS A 402 5.13 6.72 17.52
C HIS A 402 5.84 5.38 17.72
N THR A 403 5.94 4.93 18.97
CA THR A 403 6.41 3.59 19.31
C THR A 403 5.41 2.53 18.87
N SER A 404 5.88 1.32 18.64
CA SER A 404 5.06 0.19 18.22
C SER A 404 5.52 -1.10 18.91
N PRO A 405 4.61 -2.05 19.19
CA PRO A 405 4.96 -3.39 19.64
C PRO A 405 5.77 -4.18 18.59
N HIS A 406 5.82 -3.67 17.37
CA HIS A 406 6.54 -4.29 16.25
C HIS A 406 7.91 -3.67 15.97
N ASP A 407 8.37 -2.72 16.78
CA ASP A 407 9.62 -2.00 16.54
C ASP A 407 10.87 -2.90 16.50
N ASN A 408 10.85 -4.05 17.19
CA ASN A 408 11.92 -5.05 17.16
C ASN A 408 11.79 -6.09 16.02
N LYS A 409 10.71 -6.05 15.26
CA LYS A 409 10.50 -6.97 14.14
C LYS A 409 11.12 -6.42 12.84
N PRO A 410 11.41 -7.26 11.84
CA PRO A 410 11.87 -6.78 10.53
C PRO A 410 11.01 -5.63 10.01
N GLY A 411 11.63 -4.50 9.66
CA GLY A 411 10.92 -3.28 9.27
C GLY A 411 10.52 -2.35 10.43
N GLY A 412 10.68 -2.77 11.67
CA GLY A 412 10.51 -1.91 12.84
C GLY A 412 11.73 -1.01 13.09
N MET A 413 11.53 0.13 13.77
CA MET A 413 12.57 1.14 13.95
C MET A 413 13.77 0.63 14.77
N LEU A 414 13.52 -0.14 15.82
CA LEU A 414 14.57 -0.63 16.72
C LEU A 414 15.51 -1.65 16.08
N THR A 415 15.19 -2.17 14.91
CA THR A 415 16.12 -3.05 14.17
C THR A 415 17.34 -2.31 13.63
N SER A 416 17.29 -0.98 13.56
CA SER A 416 18.35 -0.17 12.94
C SER A 416 18.62 1.15 13.64
N PHE A 417 17.65 1.70 14.36
CA PHE A 417 17.74 3.03 14.95
C PHE A 417 17.35 3.00 16.43
N GLU A 418 18.01 3.84 17.21
CA GLU A 418 17.81 3.99 18.64
C GLU A 418 17.05 5.29 18.94
N PRO A 419 15.93 5.25 19.70
CA PRO A 419 15.19 6.44 20.11
C PRO A 419 16.05 7.34 21.00
N GLY A 420 15.88 8.64 20.85
CA GLY A 420 16.69 9.63 21.57
C GLY A 420 18.09 9.88 20.97
N VAL A 421 18.60 8.95 20.16
CA VAL A 421 19.91 9.02 19.49
C VAL A 421 19.76 9.36 18.00
N HIS A 422 18.86 8.68 17.32
CA HIS A 422 18.66 8.80 15.87
C HIS A 422 17.33 9.45 15.50
N TYR A 423 16.33 9.35 16.35
CA TYR A 423 14.99 9.88 16.13
C TYR A 423 14.28 10.15 17.47
N GLY A 424 13.20 10.94 17.45
CA GLY A 424 12.29 11.11 18.57
C GLY A 424 11.20 10.04 18.56
N ALA A 425 11.08 9.29 19.65
CA ALA A 425 9.99 8.34 19.82
C ALA A 425 8.94 8.94 20.77
N PHE A 426 7.67 8.67 20.48
CA PHE A 426 6.57 9.08 21.35
C PHE A 426 5.50 7.99 21.45
N THR A 427 4.71 8.07 22.50
CA THR A 427 3.43 7.37 22.66
C THR A 427 2.29 8.36 22.50
N PRO A 428 1.04 7.92 22.28
CA PRO A 428 -0.10 8.83 22.26
C PRO A 428 -0.21 9.69 23.53
N ASP A 429 0.28 9.17 24.66
CA ASP A 429 0.12 9.80 25.97
C ASP A 429 1.19 10.87 26.25
N ASN A 430 2.36 10.86 25.57
CA ASN A 430 3.48 11.78 25.85
C ASN A 430 3.93 12.62 24.63
N PHE A 431 3.14 12.62 23.54
CA PHE A 431 3.53 13.32 22.32
C PHE A 431 3.91 14.79 22.55
N GLN A 432 3.09 15.52 23.31
CA GLN A 432 3.27 16.96 23.51
C GLN A 432 4.57 17.26 24.28
N GLU A 433 4.87 16.49 25.32
CA GLU A 433 6.08 16.61 26.10
C GLU A 433 7.32 16.34 25.23
N GLU A 434 7.33 15.22 24.52
CA GLU A 434 8.44 14.85 23.63
C GLU A 434 8.62 15.88 22.51
N ALA A 435 7.55 16.36 21.91
CA ALA A 435 7.61 17.34 20.84
C ALA A 435 8.20 18.67 21.31
N LEU A 436 7.84 19.16 22.51
CA LEU A 436 8.41 20.37 23.11
C LEU A 436 9.89 20.20 23.39
N LEU A 437 10.31 19.10 24.05
CA LEU A 437 11.72 18.81 24.32
C LEU A 437 12.57 18.82 23.04
N TRP A 438 12.06 18.23 21.97
CA TRP A 438 12.75 18.21 20.69
C TRP A 438 12.69 19.55 19.94
N LEU A 439 11.66 20.37 20.10
CA LEU A 439 11.60 21.72 19.51
C LEU A 439 12.59 22.69 20.16
N GLU A 440 12.80 22.57 21.46
CA GLU A 440 13.69 23.45 22.22
C GLU A 440 15.17 23.16 21.95
N ASP A 441 15.58 21.89 21.91
CA ASP A 441 16.98 21.51 21.77
C ASP A 441 17.40 21.32 20.30
N LYS A 442 17.80 22.42 19.67
CA LYS A 442 18.28 22.45 18.29
C LYS A 442 19.52 21.57 18.08
N GLU A 443 20.46 21.61 19.03
CA GLU A 443 21.73 20.88 18.87
C GLU A 443 21.52 19.37 19.03
N LYS A 444 20.65 18.95 19.93
CA LYS A 444 20.26 17.54 20.08
C LYS A 444 19.60 17.03 18.80
N ARG A 445 18.63 17.79 18.21
CA ARG A 445 18.01 17.43 16.94
C ARG A 445 19.01 17.29 15.80
N LYS A 446 19.92 18.26 15.67
CA LYS A 446 20.97 18.25 14.64
C LYS A 446 21.88 17.04 14.80
N LYS A 447 22.31 16.74 16.03
CA LYS A 447 23.13 15.57 16.33
C LYS A 447 22.40 14.28 15.94
N ALA A 448 21.14 14.13 16.35
CA ALA A 448 20.33 12.96 16.03
C ALA A 448 20.15 12.78 14.51
N GLY A 449 19.85 13.85 13.78
CA GLY A 449 19.74 13.80 12.32
C GLY A 449 21.04 13.39 11.63
N LEU A 450 22.21 13.87 12.11
CA LEU A 450 23.51 13.47 11.57
C LEU A 450 23.84 11.99 11.86
N GLN A 451 23.55 11.51 13.07
CA GLN A 451 23.77 10.11 13.45
C GLN A 451 22.83 9.18 12.63
N ALA A 452 21.57 9.57 12.45
CA ALA A 452 20.63 8.84 11.61
C ALA A 452 21.10 8.79 10.14
N ALA A 453 21.59 9.92 9.58
CA ALA A 453 22.12 9.97 8.22
C ALA A 453 23.32 9.04 8.03
N GLU A 454 24.23 8.95 9.00
CA GLU A 454 25.35 8.03 8.96
C GLU A 454 24.91 6.57 9.00
N MET A 455 23.93 6.23 9.85
CA MET A 455 23.34 4.89 9.91
C MET A 455 22.67 4.51 8.57
N VAL A 456 21.93 5.43 7.95
CA VAL A 456 21.33 5.18 6.63
C VAL A 456 22.42 4.93 5.58
N ARG A 457 23.46 5.75 5.56
CA ARG A 457 24.57 5.63 4.60
C ARG A 457 25.29 4.28 4.74
N SER A 458 25.51 3.83 5.96
CA SER A 458 26.26 2.61 6.26
C SER A 458 25.46 1.32 6.08
N LYS A 459 24.11 1.36 6.15
CA LYS A 459 23.30 0.13 6.20
C LYS A 459 22.04 0.12 5.30
N HIS A 460 21.62 1.26 4.76
CA HIS A 460 20.31 1.35 4.10
C HIS A 460 20.36 1.89 2.66
N CYS A 461 21.53 1.85 2.01
CA CYS A 461 21.63 2.12 0.57
C CYS A 461 21.13 0.92 -0.26
N TRP A 462 20.80 1.14 -1.52
CA TRP A 462 20.38 0.08 -2.45
C TRP A 462 21.43 -1.01 -2.63
N SER A 463 22.74 -0.69 -2.54
CA SER A 463 23.81 -1.68 -2.58
C SER A 463 23.72 -2.70 -1.43
N HIS A 464 23.28 -2.30 -0.24
CA HIS A 464 23.07 -3.22 0.87
C HIS A 464 21.88 -4.17 0.61
N ARG A 465 20.83 -3.69 -0.09
CA ARG A 465 19.69 -4.53 -0.50
C ARG A 465 20.11 -5.52 -1.59
N ALA A 466 20.92 -5.05 -2.53
CA ALA A 466 21.48 -5.92 -3.56
C ALA A 466 22.39 -7.03 -2.96
N LEU A 467 23.24 -6.68 -1.99
CA LEU A 467 24.06 -7.66 -1.26
C LEU A 467 23.20 -8.68 -0.53
N GLN A 468 22.17 -8.24 0.19
CA GLN A 468 21.24 -9.13 0.89
C GLN A 468 20.61 -10.14 -0.08
N ILE A 469 20.15 -9.69 -1.25
CA ILE A 469 19.55 -10.57 -2.27
C ILE A 469 20.56 -11.57 -2.79
N VAL A 470 21.80 -11.15 -3.06
CA VAL A 470 22.89 -12.06 -3.54
C VAL A 470 23.22 -13.11 -2.49
N ASP A 471 23.27 -12.73 -1.22
CA ASP A 471 23.53 -13.66 -0.12
C ASP A 471 22.39 -14.67 0.04
N ASP A 472 21.14 -14.24 -0.04
CA ASP A 472 19.96 -15.12 0.04
C ASP A 472 19.82 -16.04 -1.21
N LEU A 473 20.26 -15.56 -2.38
CA LEU A 473 20.35 -16.42 -3.59
C LEU A 473 21.40 -17.52 -3.47
N SER A 474 22.34 -17.41 -2.54
CA SER A 474 23.42 -18.38 -2.34
C SER A 474 23.04 -19.49 -1.36
N ARG A 475 21.88 -19.39 -0.70
CA ARG A 475 21.29 -20.40 0.19
C ARG A 475 20.64 -21.54 -0.59
#